data_ae9d726d26375323e4b2c01b625465cd
#
_entry.id   ae9d726d26375323e4b2c01b625465cd
#
_cell.length_a   1.000
_cell.length_b   1.000
_cell.length_c   1.000
_cell.angle_alpha   90.00
_cell.angle_beta   90.00
_cell.angle_gamma   90.00
#
_symmetry.space_group_name_H-M   'P 1'
#
loop_
_entity.id
_entity.type
_entity.pdbx_description
1 polymer ?
#
loop_
_entity_poly.entity_id
_entity_poly.type
_entity_poly.pdbx_seq_one_letter_code
_entity_poly.pdbx_strand_id
1 'polypeptide(L)'
;FIQSAKLVAARGGNTRNISVYGQESEPSTFRLAKMNLAVRGISAHLGDKPASTFSNDQHPDRKMTYIMANPPFNLKKWRGADELKDDPRWKGYGVPPESNANYAWILHILSKLDVSRGIAGFLLANGALEDSDTLEIRKRLIENAKVEAIIVLPREMFYSTDISVTLWILNNNKKGGI
;
A
#
# COMPACT_ATOMS: atom_id res chain seq x y z
N PHE A 1 -11.16 1.77 -5.36
CA PHE A 1 -12.07 0.68 -5.77
C PHE A 1 -12.94 1.07 -6.96
N ILE A 2 -13.66 2.19 -6.88
CA ILE A 2 -14.61 2.61 -7.93
C ILE A 2 -13.91 2.83 -9.27
N GLN A 3 -12.78 3.54 -9.28
CA GLN A 3 -12.03 3.78 -10.51
C GLN A 3 -11.43 2.49 -11.09
N SER A 4 -11.03 1.55 -10.22
CA SER A 4 -10.55 0.23 -10.66
C SER A 4 -11.67 -0.56 -11.36
N ALA A 5 -12.89 -0.57 -10.78
CA ALA A 5 -14.03 -1.21 -11.40
C ALA A 5 -14.39 -0.58 -12.76
N LYS A 6 -14.37 0.77 -12.85
CA LYS A 6 -14.59 1.49 -14.11
C LYS A 6 -13.53 1.16 -15.16
N LEU A 7 -12.26 1.07 -14.76
CA LEU A 7 -11.17 0.72 -15.67
C LEU A 7 -11.37 -0.69 -16.24
N VAL A 8 -11.71 -1.66 -15.39
CA VAL A 8 -11.98 -3.04 -15.82
C VAL A 8 -13.14 -3.09 -16.80
N ALA A 9 -14.25 -2.40 -16.51
CA ALA A 9 -15.40 -2.33 -17.41
C ALA A 9 -15.03 -1.67 -18.75
N ALA A 10 -14.28 -0.56 -18.73
CA ALA A 10 -13.82 0.13 -19.93
C ALA A 10 -12.88 -0.70 -20.82
N ARG A 11 -12.21 -1.70 -20.23
CA ARG A 11 -11.35 -2.66 -20.93
C ARG A 11 -12.08 -3.97 -21.32
N GLY A 12 -13.41 -3.98 -21.25
CA GLY A 12 -14.23 -5.15 -21.60
C GLY A 12 -14.21 -6.27 -20.56
N GLY A 13 -13.65 -6.03 -19.35
CA GLY A 13 -13.65 -6.98 -18.27
C GLY A 13 -14.96 -7.03 -17.51
N ASN A 14 -15.23 -8.16 -16.84
CA ASN A 14 -16.42 -8.32 -16.00
C ASN A 14 -16.08 -7.93 -14.55
N THR A 15 -16.71 -6.85 -14.07
CA THR A 15 -16.50 -6.34 -12.70
C THR A 15 -16.97 -7.31 -11.60
N ARG A 16 -17.84 -8.28 -11.94
CA ARG A 16 -18.26 -9.33 -11.00
C ARG A 16 -17.17 -10.35 -10.69
N ASN A 17 -16.13 -10.42 -11.53
CA ASN A 17 -14.99 -11.32 -11.34
C ASN A 17 -13.87 -10.69 -10.51
N ILE A 18 -14.08 -9.51 -9.93
CA ILE A 18 -13.10 -8.81 -9.11
C ILE A 18 -13.48 -9.01 -7.64
N SER A 19 -12.54 -9.53 -6.85
CA SER A 19 -12.64 -9.52 -5.38
C SER A 19 -11.89 -8.30 -4.85
N VAL A 20 -12.60 -7.41 -4.15
CA VAL A 20 -12.07 -6.16 -3.60
C VAL A 20 -11.82 -6.32 -2.12
N TYR A 21 -10.61 -5.99 -1.68
CA TYR A 21 -10.19 -6.00 -0.27
C TYR A 21 -9.67 -4.63 0.13
N GLY A 22 -9.89 -4.26 1.36
CA GLY A 22 -9.37 -3.01 1.92
C GLY A 22 -9.47 -3.01 3.44
N GLN A 23 -8.85 -2.04 4.05
CA GLN A 23 -8.93 -1.82 5.49
C GLN A 23 -8.83 -0.31 5.78
N GLU A 24 -9.55 0.15 6.78
CA GLU A 24 -9.58 1.54 7.19
C GLU A 24 -9.59 1.62 8.72
N SER A 25 -8.79 2.52 9.26
CA SER A 25 -8.69 2.71 10.72
C SER A 25 -9.68 3.72 11.27
N GLU A 26 -10.08 4.70 10.45
CA GLU A 26 -10.97 5.77 10.88
C GLU A 26 -12.45 5.33 10.77
N PRO A 27 -13.21 5.33 11.88
CA PRO A 27 -14.59 4.82 11.89
C PRO A 27 -15.55 5.53 10.92
N SER A 28 -15.40 6.83 10.75
CA SER A 28 -16.25 7.60 9.84
C SER A 28 -15.94 7.27 8.38
N THR A 29 -14.67 7.21 8.03
CA THR A 29 -14.17 6.83 6.70
C THR A 29 -14.54 5.39 6.35
N PHE A 30 -14.45 4.47 7.31
CA PHE A 30 -14.87 3.09 7.13
C PHE A 30 -16.37 2.98 6.78
N ARG A 31 -17.24 3.72 7.50
CA ARG A 31 -18.68 3.75 7.19
C ARG A 31 -18.95 4.36 5.81
N LEU A 32 -18.27 5.46 5.47
CA LEU A 32 -18.39 6.08 4.14
C LEU A 32 -17.93 5.15 3.03
N ALA A 33 -16.84 4.41 3.23
CA ALA A 33 -16.36 3.44 2.27
C ALA A 33 -17.41 2.33 2.03
N LYS A 34 -17.98 1.75 3.09
CA LYS A 34 -19.06 0.76 2.99
C LYS A 34 -20.28 1.30 2.25
N MET A 35 -20.75 2.48 2.61
CA MET A 35 -21.88 3.14 1.93
C MET A 35 -21.58 3.35 0.44
N ASN A 36 -20.41 3.88 0.14
CA ASN A 36 -20.01 4.23 -1.22
C ASN A 36 -19.93 3.01 -2.15
N LEU A 37 -19.46 1.89 -1.62
CA LEU A 37 -19.41 0.61 -2.33
C LEU A 37 -20.82 0.01 -2.51
N ALA A 38 -21.63 0.03 -1.45
CA ALA A 38 -23.00 -0.49 -1.47
C ALA A 38 -23.88 0.21 -2.50
N VAL A 39 -23.88 1.55 -2.51
CA VAL A 39 -24.64 2.36 -3.49
C VAL A 39 -24.26 2.05 -4.95
N ARG A 40 -23.05 1.56 -5.18
CA ARG A 40 -22.55 1.22 -6.51
C ARG A 40 -22.60 -0.28 -6.82
N GLY A 41 -23.17 -1.07 -5.93
CA GLY A 41 -23.26 -2.53 -6.10
C GLY A 41 -21.91 -3.23 -6.15
N ILE A 42 -20.87 -2.62 -5.56
CA ILE A 42 -19.52 -3.22 -5.50
C ILE A 42 -19.41 -4.02 -4.19
N SER A 43 -19.27 -5.33 -4.31
CA SER A 43 -18.95 -6.18 -3.17
C SER A 43 -17.48 -6.01 -2.79
N ALA A 44 -17.20 -5.74 -1.50
CA ALA A 44 -15.85 -5.58 -0.99
C ALA A 44 -15.71 -6.09 0.44
N HIS A 45 -14.53 -6.62 0.75
CA HIS A 45 -14.15 -7.09 2.07
C HIS A 45 -13.29 -6.01 2.75
N LEU A 46 -13.91 -5.16 3.57
CA LEU A 46 -13.23 -4.06 4.26
C LEU A 46 -12.79 -4.40 5.68
N GLY A 47 -12.93 -5.66 6.08
CA GLY A 47 -12.77 -6.11 7.46
C GLY A 47 -14.05 -5.93 8.27
N ASP A 48 -14.05 -6.47 9.47
CA ASP A 48 -15.23 -6.49 10.36
C ASP A 48 -15.47 -5.14 11.03
N LYS A 49 -14.40 -4.44 11.36
CA LYS A 49 -14.40 -3.17 12.09
C LYS A 49 -13.27 -2.24 11.62
N PRO A 50 -13.37 -0.93 11.93
CA PRO A 50 -12.24 -0.02 11.75
C PRO A 50 -11.03 -0.51 12.55
N ALA A 51 -9.87 -0.61 11.92
CA ALA A 51 -8.66 -1.07 12.57
C ALA A 51 -7.39 -0.63 11.82
N SER A 52 -6.32 -0.41 12.56
CA SER A 52 -5.01 -0.12 11.99
C SER A 52 -4.49 -1.34 11.23
N THR A 53 -4.05 -1.13 10.00
CA THR A 53 -3.41 -2.14 9.15
C THR A 53 -2.14 -2.72 9.78
N PHE A 54 -1.44 -1.94 10.59
CA PHE A 54 -0.20 -2.38 11.22
C PHE A 54 -0.42 -3.28 12.43
N SER A 55 -1.26 -2.83 13.37
CA SER A 55 -1.48 -3.54 14.64
C SER A 55 -2.59 -4.59 14.59
N ASN A 56 -3.49 -4.52 13.62
CA ASN A 56 -4.61 -5.46 13.46
C ASN A 56 -4.96 -5.66 11.99
N ASP A 57 -4.12 -6.41 11.28
CA ASP A 57 -4.36 -6.79 9.90
C ASP A 57 -5.54 -7.77 9.81
N GLN A 58 -6.66 -7.33 9.22
CA GLN A 58 -7.88 -8.13 9.09
C GLN A 58 -7.89 -9.04 7.85
N HIS A 59 -6.82 -9.04 7.07
CA HIS A 59 -6.65 -9.90 5.90
C HIS A 59 -5.29 -10.62 5.91
N PRO A 60 -4.86 -11.27 7.02
CA PRO A 60 -3.49 -11.74 7.21
C PRO A 60 -3.04 -12.72 6.10
N ASP A 61 -3.91 -13.64 5.72
CA ASP A 61 -3.58 -14.73 4.79
C ASP A 61 -3.90 -14.40 3.31
N ARG A 62 -4.36 -13.18 3.04
CA ARG A 62 -4.73 -12.80 1.67
C ARG A 62 -3.54 -12.25 0.90
N LYS A 63 -3.37 -12.77 -0.32
CA LYS A 63 -2.41 -12.25 -1.31
C LYS A 63 -3.18 -11.64 -2.46
N MET A 64 -2.72 -10.47 -2.90
CA MET A 64 -3.39 -9.64 -3.90
C MET A 64 -2.61 -9.64 -5.21
N THR A 65 -3.32 -9.77 -6.33
CA THR A 65 -2.74 -9.61 -7.66
C THR A 65 -2.40 -8.13 -7.93
N TYR A 66 -3.28 -7.23 -7.48
CA TYR A 66 -3.07 -5.78 -7.65
C TYR A 66 -3.34 -5.06 -6.34
N ILE A 67 -2.45 -4.14 -5.99
CA ILE A 67 -2.64 -3.23 -4.86
C ILE A 67 -2.52 -1.79 -5.37
N MET A 68 -3.47 -0.96 -4.98
CA MET A 68 -3.44 0.49 -5.21
C MET A 68 -3.65 1.19 -3.88
N ALA A 69 -2.75 2.09 -3.52
CA ALA A 69 -2.83 2.79 -2.25
C ALA A 69 -2.35 4.25 -2.35
N ASN A 70 -2.94 5.08 -1.52
CA ASN A 70 -2.44 6.40 -1.18
C ASN A 70 -2.39 6.47 0.35
N PRO A 71 -1.37 5.87 0.98
CA PRO A 71 -1.27 5.84 2.43
C PRO A 71 -0.98 7.24 2.99
N PRO A 72 -1.27 7.51 4.28
CA PRO A 72 -0.93 8.78 4.88
C PRO A 72 0.58 9.02 4.83
N PHE A 73 0.98 10.20 4.29
CA PHE A 73 2.39 10.55 4.12
C PHE A 73 3.03 10.87 5.46
N ASN A 74 4.23 10.35 5.68
CA ASN A 74 5.06 10.65 6.85
C ASN A 74 4.35 10.44 8.19
N LEU A 75 3.51 9.40 8.27
CA LEU A 75 2.78 9.06 9.49
C LEU A 75 3.77 8.75 10.62
N LYS A 76 3.71 9.56 11.67
CA LYS A 76 4.52 9.42 12.88
C LYS A 76 3.78 8.58 13.93
N LYS A 77 4.51 7.99 14.86
CA LYS A 77 3.95 7.23 16.00
C LYS A 77 2.97 6.13 15.55
N TRP A 78 3.26 5.49 14.44
CA TRP A 78 2.44 4.42 13.85
C TRP A 78 2.53 3.10 14.63
N ARG A 79 3.55 2.97 15.48
CA ARG A 79 3.76 1.90 16.46
C ARG A 79 4.46 2.44 17.70
N GLY A 80 4.39 1.72 18.80
CA GLY A 80 5.25 1.96 19.96
C GLY A 80 6.70 1.51 19.71
N ALA A 81 7.61 1.95 20.59
CA ALA A 81 9.04 1.67 20.45
C ALA A 81 9.36 0.17 20.39
N ASP A 82 8.64 -0.64 21.18
CA ASP A 82 8.84 -2.09 21.27
C ASP A 82 7.77 -2.91 20.52
N GLU A 83 6.81 -2.25 19.89
CA GLU A 83 5.77 -2.91 19.13
C GLU A 83 6.24 -3.28 17.72
N LEU A 84 5.74 -4.40 17.21
CA LEU A 84 5.95 -4.86 15.84
C LEU A 84 7.42 -5.01 15.41
N LYS A 85 8.36 -5.16 16.34
CA LYS A 85 9.78 -5.36 16.01
C LYS A 85 10.02 -6.70 15.30
N ASP A 86 9.32 -7.73 15.74
CA ASP A 86 9.44 -9.09 15.21
C ASP A 86 8.35 -9.43 14.18
N ASP A 87 7.70 -8.41 13.62
CA ASP A 87 6.63 -8.62 12.65
C ASP A 87 7.17 -9.27 11.37
N PRO A 88 6.53 -10.37 10.89
CA PRO A 88 7.01 -11.11 9.73
C PRO A 88 7.09 -10.28 8.45
N ARG A 89 6.38 -9.16 8.37
CA ARG A 89 6.42 -8.24 7.21
C ARG A 89 7.79 -7.60 7.01
N TRP A 90 8.59 -7.48 8.07
CA TRP A 90 9.93 -6.88 8.04
C TRP A 90 11.05 -7.87 7.73
N LYS A 91 10.74 -9.17 7.74
CA LYS A 91 11.74 -10.23 7.58
C LYS A 91 12.52 -10.07 6.26
N GLY A 92 13.83 -10.00 6.38
CA GLY A 92 14.74 -9.84 5.24
C GLY A 92 14.98 -8.39 4.80
N TYR A 93 14.21 -7.41 5.33
CA TYR A 93 14.35 -6.00 4.96
C TYR A 93 14.86 -5.13 6.12
N GLY A 94 14.42 -5.39 7.33
CA GLY A 94 14.69 -4.59 8.52
C GLY A 94 13.43 -3.92 9.06
N VAL A 95 13.47 -3.54 10.32
CA VAL A 95 12.32 -2.93 11.03
C VAL A 95 12.21 -1.46 10.61
N PRO A 96 11.08 -1.00 10.06
CA PRO A 96 10.89 0.40 9.74
C PRO A 96 10.93 1.29 11.00
N PRO A 97 11.47 2.52 10.92
CA PRO A 97 11.57 3.41 12.06
C PRO A 97 10.19 3.81 12.58
N GLU A 98 10.06 3.99 13.89
CA GLU A 98 8.80 4.45 14.51
C GLU A 98 8.45 5.90 14.15
N SER A 99 9.48 6.68 13.81
CA SER A 99 9.36 8.09 13.45
C SER A 99 8.60 8.33 12.15
N ASN A 100 8.55 7.32 11.24
CA ASN A 100 7.95 7.47 9.93
C ASN A 100 7.50 6.12 9.36
N ALA A 101 6.22 6.00 8.98
CA ALA A 101 5.61 4.78 8.46
C ALA A 101 5.83 4.54 6.97
N ASN A 102 6.51 5.40 6.21
CA ASN A 102 6.59 5.26 4.75
C ASN A 102 7.08 3.87 4.33
N TYR A 103 8.16 3.37 4.95
CA TYR A 103 8.68 2.03 4.63
C TYR A 103 7.90 0.89 5.28
N ALA A 104 7.17 1.16 6.36
CA ALA A 104 6.21 0.20 6.89
C ALA A 104 5.07 -0.05 5.89
N TRP A 105 4.58 0.98 5.22
CA TRP A 105 3.61 0.85 4.13
C TRP A 105 4.18 0.06 2.95
N ILE A 106 5.41 0.36 2.51
CA ILE A 106 6.07 -0.39 1.42
C ILE A 106 6.14 -1.88 1.75
N LEU A 107 6.65 -2.22 2.93
CA LEU A 107 6.82 -3.62 3.33
C LEU A 107 5.49 -4.32 3.59
N HIS A 108 4.49 -3.62 4.15
CA HIS A 108 3.15 -4.16 4.27
C HIS A 108 2.55 -4.46 2.88
N ILE A 109 2.60 -3.52 1.95
CA ILE A 109 2.11 -3.71 0.58
C ILE A 109 2.83 -4.90 -0.08
N LEU A 110 4.16 -4.95 0.01
CA LEU A 110 4.95 -6.05 -0.53
C LEU A 110 4.56 -7.40 0.08
N SER A 111 4.33 -7.46 1.39
CA SER A 111 3.90 -8.67 2.09
C SER A 111 2.53 -9.19 1.63
N LYS A 112 1.68 -8.29 1.11
CA LYS A 112 0.34 -8.63 0.59
C LYS A 112 0.32 -8.98 -0.89
N LEU A 113 1.39 -8.75 -1.62
CA LEU A 113 1.44 -9.11 -3.05
C LEU A 113 1.54 -10.61 -3.25
N ASP A 114 0.82 -11.11 -4.25
CA ASP A 114 1.01 -12.46 -4.79
C ASP A 114 2.43 -12.62 -5.32
N VAL A 115 3.08 -13.73 -4.97
CA VAL A 115 4.51 -13.97 -5.29
C VAL A 115 4.76 -14.21 -6.78
N SER A 116 3.74 -14.62 -7.52
CA SER A 116 3.87 -15.02 -8.94
C SER A 116 3.44 -13.95 -9.93
N ARG A 117 2.59 -13.00 -9.51
CA ARG A 117 1.98 -12.00 -10.40
C ARG A 117 1.57 -10.69 -9.73
N GLY A 118 1.98 -10.50 -8.48
CA GLY A 118 1.58 -9.33 -7.69
C GLY A 118 2.26 -8.05 -8.14
N ILE A 119 1.47 -7.02 -8.43
CA ILE A 119 1.93 -5.68 -8.77
C ILE A 119 1.22 -4.67 -7.88
N ALA A 120 1.97 -3.71 -7.35
CA ALA A 120 1.41 -2.60 -6.58
C ALA A 120 1.78 -1.25 -7.17
N GLY A 121 0.84 -0.30 -7.13
CA GLY A 121 1.07 1.12 -7.40
C GLY A 121 0.59 1.96 -6.22
N PHE A 122 1.47 2.77 -5.64
CA PHE A 122 1.11 3.61 -4.49
C PHE A 122 1.95 4.89 -4.43
N LEU A 123 1.43 5.88 -3.72
CA LEU A 123 2.05 7.19 -3.59
C LEU A 123 2.81 7.31 -2.27
N LEU A 124 3.97 7.95 -2.31
CA LEU A 124 4.71 8.41 -1.12
C LEU A 124 5.23 9.83 -1.33
N ALA A 125 5.47 10.54 -0.24
CA ALA A 125 6.17 11.83 -0.29
C ALA A 125 7.60 11.64 -0.81
N ASN A 126 8.13 12.60 -1.58
CA ASN A 126 9.49 12.53 -2.15
C ASN A 126 10.56 12.30 -1.10
N GLY A 127 10.40 12.82 0.12
CA GLY A 127 11.34 12.59 1.22
C GLY A 127 11.57 11.11 1.56
N ALA A 128 10.69 10.21 1.15
CA ALA A 128 10.91 8.77 1.29
C ALA A 128 12.13 8.26 0.50
N LEU A 129 12.57 8.98 -0.52
CA LEU A 129 13.75 8.61 -1.32
C LEU A 129 15.08 8.96 -0.63
N GLU A 130 15.07 9.90 0.29
CA GLU A 130 16.28 10.50 0.90
C GLU A 130 16.46 10.14 2.38
N ASP A 131 15.48 9.51 3.00
CA ASP A 131 15.48 9.16 4.42
C ASP A 131 16.65 8.21 4.74
N SER A 132 17.60 8.70 5.56
CA SER A 132 18.80 7.96 5.97
C SER A 132 18.47 6.74 6.83
N ASP A 133 17.44 6.84 7.70
CA ASP A 133 17.06 5.79 8.64
C ASP A 133 16.52 4.54 7.94
N THR A 134 16.13 4.69 6.68
CA THR A 134 15.55 3.63 5.86
C THR A 134 16.44 3.16 4.71
N LEU A 135 17.69 3.62 4.66
CA LEU A 135 18.64 3.31 3.60
C LEU A 135 18.80 1.79 3.38
N GLU A 136 18.96 1.01 4.46
CA GLU A 136 19.14 -0.44 4.37
C GLU A 136 17.89 -1.16 3.83
N ILE A 137 16.70 -0.70 4.22
CA ILE A 137 15.45 -1.26 3.69
C ILE A 137 15.36 -0.98 2.19
N ARG A 138 15.66 0.25 1.78
CA ARG A 138 15.64 0.69 0.37
C ARG A 138 16.62 -0.12 -0.47
N LYS A 139 17.84 -0.29 0.01
CA LYS A 139 18.87 -1.11 -0.65
C LYS A 139 18.38 -2.55 -0.88
N ARG A 140 17.85 -3.20 0.15
CA ARG A 140 17.34 -4.57 0.06
C ARG A 140 16.12 -4.71 -0.87
N LEU A 141 15.27 -3.70 -0.95
CA LEU A 141 14.16 -3.70 -1.91
C LEU A 141 14.66 -3.73 -3.36
N ILE A 142 15.75 -3.01 -3.66
CA ILE A 142 16.38 -2.97 -4.97
C ILE A 142 17.14 -4.29 -5.23
N GLU A 143 17.97 -4.74 -4.32
CA GLU A 143 18.75 -5.98 -4.43
C GLU A 143 17.84 -7.21 -4.62
N ASN A 144 16.69 -7.23 -3.98
CA ASN A 144 15.68 -8.27 -4.15
C ASN A 144 14.78 -8.07 -5.40
N ALA A 145 15.12 -7.13 -6.26
CA ALA A 145 14.38 -6.80 -7.49
C ALA A 145 12.87 -6.58 -7.27
N LYS A 146 12.48 -5.91 -6.16
CA LYS A 146 11.06 -5.65 -5.84
C LYS A 146 10.55 -4.34 -6.40
N VAL A 147 11.43 -3.40 -6.69
CA VAL A 147 11.06 -2.09 -7.26
C VAL A 147 11.10 -2.19 -8.78
N GLU A 148 9.95 -1.97 -9.42
CA GLU A 148 9.83 -1.92 -10.89
C GLU A 148 10.14 -0.52 -11.41
N ALA A 149 9.52 0.50 -10.79
CA ALA A 149 9.72 1.89 -11.17
C ALA A 149 9.40 2.83 -9.99
N ILE A 150 10.04 4.00 -10.01
CA ILE A 150 9.70 5.14 -9.18
C ILE A 150 9.54 6.34 -10.11
N ILE A 151 8.36 6.94 -10.12
CA ILE A 151 8.01 8.04 -11.02
C ILE A 151 7.74 9.28 -10.18
N VAL A 152 8.55 10.32 -10.36
CA VAL A 152 8.31 11.62 -9.73
C VAL A 152 7.12 12.27 -10.42
N LEU A 153 6.10 12.63 -9.64
CA LEU A 153 4.92 13.31 -10.18
C LEU A 153 5.09 14.83 -10.12
N PRO A 154 4.39 15.57 -10.99
CA PRO A 154 4.37 17.04 -10.89
C PRO A 154 3.94 17.50 -9.51
N ARG A 155 4.37 18.71 -9.13
CA ARG A 155 3.88 19.37 -7.91
C ARG A 155 2.40 19.72 -8.05
N GLU A 156 1.77 20.07 -6.92
CA GLU A 156 0.38 20.52 -6.87
C GLU A 156 -0.64 19.49 -7.39
N MET A 157 -0.33 18.18 -7.24
CA MET A 157 -1.22 17.11 -7.64
C MET A 157 -2.42 16.95 -6.70
N PHE A 158 -2.36 17.50 -5.50
CA PHE A 158 -3.42 17.41 -4.50
C PHE A 158 -4.09 18.77 -4.27
N TYR A 159 -5.40 18.75 -4.11
CA TYR A 159 -6.20 19.95 -3.96
C TYR A 159 -5.88 20.77 -2.70
N SER A 160 -5.45 20.11 -1.62
CA SER A 160 -5.26 20.71 -0.29
C SER A 160 -3.80 20.79 0.16
N THR A 161 -2.84 20.32 -0.63
CA THR A 161 -1.42 20.32 -0.24
C THR A 161 -0.51 20.35 -1.46
N ASP A 162 0.58 21.11 -1.34
CA ASP A 162 1.65 21.20 -2.34
C ASP A 162 2.78 20.20 -2.06
N ILE A 163 2.47 19.04 -1.50
CA ILE A 163 3.49 18.02 -1.26
C ILE A 163 3.93 17.37 -2.58
N SER A 164 5.23 17.32 -2.81
CA SER A 164 5.81 16.55 -3.93
C SER A 164 5.76 15.07 -3.63
N VAL A 165 5.26 14.28 -4.57
CA VAL A 165 5.06 12.85 -4.39
C VAL A 165 5.70 12.03 -5.51
N THR A 166 5.99 10.78 -5.18
CA THR A 166 6.44 9.75 -6.12
C THR A 166 5.41 8.63 -6.20
N LEU A 167 5.17 8.15 -7.41
CA LEU A 167 4.47 6.90 -7.65
C LEU A 167 5.49 5.76 -7.64
N TRP A 168 5.32 4.85 -6.70
CA TRP A 168 6.10 3.62 -6.59
C TRP A 168 5.36 2.48 -7.24
N ILE A 169 6.07 1.71 -8.07
CA ILE A 169 5.58 0.47 -8.65
C ILE A 169 6.42 -0.66 -8.09
N LEU A 170 5.78 -1.57 -7.33
CA LEU A 170 6.39 -2.82 -6.89
C LEU A 170 5.91 -3.96 -7.78
N ASN A 171 6.82 -4.87 -8.10
CA ASN A 171 6.51 -6.08 -8.85
C ASN A 171 7.14 -7.28 -8.12
N ASN A 172 6.29 -8.18 -7.61
CA ASN A 172 6.78 -9.34 -6.88
C ASN A 172 7.24 -10.49 -7.78
N ASN A 173 6.98 -10.40 -9.08
CA ASN A 173 7.40 -11.38 -10.11
C ASN A 173 8.35 -10.76 -11.14
N LYS A 174 9.18 -9.81 -10.76
CA LYS A 174 10.16 -9.23 -11.66
C LYS A 174 11.18 -10.31 -12.07
N LYS A 175 11.15 -10.70 -13.34
CA LYS A 175 12.12 -11.63 -13.95
C LYS A 175 13.27 -10.81 -14.51
N GLY A 176 14.46 -11.05 -14.03
CA GLY A 176 15.67 -10.38 -14.48
C GLY A 176 16.19 -9.39 -13.44
N GLY A 177 17.50 -9.41 -13.25
CA GLY A 177 18.20 -8.41 -12.44
C GLY A 177 18.14 -7.02 -13.09
N ILE A 178 18.72 -6.08 -12.40
CA ILE A 178 19.02 -4.73 -12.87
C ILE A 178 19.79 -4.82 -14.20
#